data_0855782237419a987e0408ab85592270
#
_entry.id   0855782237419a987e0408ab85592270
#
_cell.length_a   1.000
_cell.length_b   1.000
_cell.length_c   1.000
_cell.angle_alpha   90.00
_cell.angle_beta   90.00
_cell.angle_gamma   90.00
#
_symmetry.space_group_name_H-M   'P 1'
#
loop_
_entity.id
_entity.type
_entity.pdbx_description
1 polymer ?
#
loop_
_entity_poly.entity_id
_entity_poly.type
_entity_poly.pdbx_seq_one_letter_code
_entity_poly.pdbx_strand_id
1 'polypeptide(L)'
;MIIKTLALTLLLLGSVGLASADFNDAMRHFEQQEYRQALQQFGDAAKRGDADAQYMLGRLHAAGNGTTQDFVQAHKWYNLAASRGHRHAAGARDALAERMTSSQIARAQQAARDWRQQEAAGSQSRPDINSLSDQETVVEIQRELNRLGYDAGPTDGAMGSRTRNAIYQYQADMGISQNGRASTDLLQRLRQTETDEVAAPDTSSEVALRDNFSDGDYRRNPAWTVLSGKFEVDQNGLRSIVDTQQVTDRDSRGLSSDRPEEIGLAVLGMILDQRSNDRQDEAPAAVEPAEIFVNAPVDNAFRMELDFASQQRPGSLAVGLFQGNRPQGTGYRLIYSAGAQPGLSLIRLFSGNAEVVARHDGRLDLEDGQFHGIVWTRDRNGQMQVRVDGRNLLSVQDNSLRDPFQGFVMANHGGDYTLRRIRLED
;
A
#
# COMPACT_ATOMS: atom_id res chain seq x y z
N MET A 1 26.88 28.89 -62.95
CA MET A 1 26.65 29.25 -61.56
C MET A 1 25.65 28.24 -61.02
N ILE A 2 26.16 27.17 -60.41
CA ILE A 2 25.40 25.96 -60.06
C ILE A 2 25.23 25.97 -58.54
N ILE A 3 24.01 26.14 -58.09
CA ILE A 3 23.66 26.04 -56.65
C ILE A 3 23.33 24.58 -56.35
N LYS A 4 24.19 23.93 -55.58
CA LYS A 4 23.97 22.59 -55.02
C LYS A 4 23.11 22.71 -53.80
N THR A 5 21.87 22.25 -53.85
CA THR A 5 21.03 22.01 -52.71
C THR A 5 21.46 20.74 -52.01
N LEU A 6 21.95 20.87 -50.79
CA LEU A 6 22.30 19.77 -49.89
C LEU A 6 21.01 19.34 -49.15
N ALA A 7 20.48 18.19 -49.51
CA ALA A 7 19.39 17.58 -48.76
C ALA A 7 19.96 16.95 -47.49
N LEU A 8 19.65 17.55 -46.33
CA LEU A 8 19.94 17.01 -45.01
C LEU A 8 18.85 16.00 -44.63
N THR A 9 19.11 14.72 -44.86
CA THR A 9 18.28 13.63 -44.35
C THR A 9 18.54 13.51 -42.85
N LEU A 10 17.60 14.04 -42.05
CA LEU A 10 17.54 13.86 -40.62
C LEU A 10 17.10 12.42 -40.31
N LEU A 11 18.06 11.56 -40.01
CA LEU A 11 17.79 10.21 -39.53
C LEU A 11 17.26 10.32 -38.09
N LEU A 12 15.93 10.32 -37.93
CA LEU A 12 15.27 10.12 -36.64
C LEU A 12 15.54 8.66 -36.20
N LEU A 13 16.63 8.45 -35.51
CA LEU A 13 16.78 7.30 -34.64
C LEU A 13 15.78 7.45 -33.50
N GLY A 14 14.58 6.92 -33.72
CA GLY A 14 13.63 6.68 -32.65
C GLY A 14 14.30 5.74 -31.67
N SER A 15 14.71 6.28 -30.51
CA SER A 15 14.95 5.50 -29.32
C SER A 15 13.64 4.78 -28.98
N VAL A 16 13.55 3.52 -29.40
CA VAL A 16 12.55 2.60 -28.83
C VAL A 16 12.95 2.44 -27.38
N GLY A 17 12.45 3.33 -26.51
CA GLY A 17 12.42 3.08 -25.09
C GLY A 17 11.62 1.78 -24.92
N LEU A 18 12.29 0.72 -24.48
CA LEU A 18 11.63 -0.47 -23.96
C LEU A 18 10.83 0.04 -22.75
N ALA A 19 9.60 0.46 -23.01
CA ALA A 19 8.64 0.79 -21.97
C ALA A 19 8.51 -0.46 -21.09
N SER A 20 8.97 -0.37 -19.88
CA SER A 20 8.64 -1.31 -18.83
C SER A 20 7.12 -1.39 -18.82
N ALA A 21 6.54 -2.53 -19.21
CA ALA A 21 5.09 -2.70 -19.28
C ALA A 21 4.58 -2.63 -17.85
N ASP A 22 4.06 -1.49 -17.49
CA ASP A 22 3.42 -1.26 -16.20
C ASP A 22 2.04 -1.93 -16.24
N PHE A 23 1.66 -2.59 -15.16
CA PHE A 23 0.33 -3.16 -14.99
C PHE A 23 -0.77 -2.12 -15.28
N ASN A 24 -0.55 -0.87 -14.87
CA ASN A 24 -1.47 0.24 -15.09
C ASN A 24 -1.63 0.60 -16.58
N ASP A 25 -0.55 0.54 -17.35
CA ASP A 25 -0.61 0.73 -18.81
C ASP A 25 -1.37 -0.42 -19.46
N ALA A 26 -1.16 -1.64 -18.99
CA ALA A 26 -1.91 -2.80 -19.44
C ALA A 26 -3.41 -2.69 -19.11
N MET A 27 -3.75 -2.20 -17.91
CA MET A 27 -5.13 -1.95 -17.50
C MET A 27 -5.77 -0.85 -18.33
N ARG A 28 -5.08 0.25 -18.62
CA ARG A 28 -5.58 1.30 -19.49
C ARG A 28 -5.94 0.76 -20.89
N HIS A 29 -5.07 -0.04 -21.50
CA HIS A 29 -5.37 -0.70 -22.78
C HIS A 29 -6.55 -1.66 -22.66
N PHE A 30 -6.66 -2.38 -21.54
CA PHE A 30 -7.79 -3.26 -21.27
C PHE A 30 -9.12 -2.49 -21.20
N GLU A 31 -9.17 -1.36 -20.51
CA GLU A 31 -10.35 -0.50 -20.38
C GLU A 31 -10.73 0.16 -21.71
N GLN A 32 -9.75 0.49 -22.55
CA GLN A 32 -9.94 1.01 -23.91
C GLN A 32 -10.29 -0.09 -24.91
N GLN A 33 -10.46 -1.36 -24.46
CA GLN A 33 -10.71 -2.53 -25.29
C GLN A 33 -9.59 -2.85 -26.30
N GLU A 34 -8.42 -2.30 -26.10
CA GLU A 34 -7.20 -2.57 -26.86
C GLU A 34 -6.54 -3.87 -26.38
N TYR A 35 -7.31 -4.96 -26.44
CA TYR A 35 -6.97 -6.22 -25.76
C TYR A 35 -5.67 -6.87 -26.23
N ARG A 36 -5.19 -6.61 -27.46
CA ARG A 36 -3.90 -7.13 -27.92
C ARG A 36 -2.73 -6.46 -27.19
N GLN A 37 -2.80 -5.15 -27.01
CA GLN A 37 -1.81 -4.38 -26.28
C GLN A 37 -1.84 -4.77 -24.79
N ALA A 38 -3.04 -4.86 -24.21
CA ALA A 38 -3.23 -5.32 -22.84
C ALA A 38 -2.65 -6.72 -22.62
N LEU A 39 -2.93 -7.67 -23.53
CA LEU A 39 -2.42 -9.04 -23.45
C LEU A 39 -0.89 -9.11 -23.49
N GLN A 40 -0.25 -8.29 -24.31
CA GLN A 40 1.21 -8.22 -24.39
C GLN A 40 1.79 -7.67 -23.10
N GLN A 41 1.28 -6.56 -22.59
CA GLN A 41 1.80 -5.90 -21.39
C GLN A 41 1.53 -6.71 -20.11
N PHE A 42 0.32 -7.28 -19.95
CA PHE A 42 0.08 -8.24 -18.88
C PHE A 42 0.98 -9.48 -19.01
N GLY A 43 1.29 -9.93 -20.24
CA GLY A 43 2.23 -11.02 -20.48
C GLY A 43 3.62 -10.74 -19.92
N ASP A 44 4.11 -9.53 -20.12
CA ASP A 44 5.42 -9.13 -19.63
C ASP A 44 5.42 -8.94 -18.09
N ALA A 45 4.36 -8.39 -17.50
CA ALA A 45 4.21 -8.32 -16.06
C ALA A 45 4.06 -9.72 -15.42
N ALA A 46 3.27 -10.60 -16.01
CA ALA A 46 3.07 -11.98 -15.56
C ALA A 46 4.36 -12.82 -15.56
N LYS A 47 5.26 -12.58 -16.53
CA LYS A 47 6.61 -13.20 -16.55
C LYS A 47 7.47 -12.76 -15.39
N ARG A 48 7.26 -11.56 -14.85
CA ARG A 48 7.94 -11.07 -13.65
C ARG A 48 7.29 -11.56 -12.35
N GLY A 49 6.25 -12.38 -12.44
CA GLY A 49 5.57 -12.96 -11.29
C GLY A 49 4.39 -12.13 -10.75
N ASP A 50 3.98 -11.06 -11.43
CA ASP A 50 2.83 -10.24 -11.02
C ASP A 50 1.54 -11.07 -11.03
N ALA A 51 0.94 -11.26 -9.85
CA ALA A 51 -0.22 -12.10 -9.65
C ALA A 51 -1.48 -11.50 -10.29
N ASP A 52 -1.62 -10.18 -10.28
CA ASP A 52 -2.75 -9.47 -10.86
C ASP A 52 -2.68 -9.53 -12.39
N ALA A 53 -1.50 -9.37 -12.98
CA ALA A 53 -1.28 -9.55 -14.41
C ALA A 53 -1.54 -11.00 -14.84
N GLN A 54 -1.13 -12.00 -14.06
CA GLN A 54 -1.45 -13.40 -14.30
C GLN A 54 -2.96 -13.64 -14.29
N TYR A 55 -3.67 -13.05 -13.34
CA TYR A 55 -5.13 -13.13 -13.27
C TYR A 55 -5.79 -12.47 -14.51
N MET A 56 -5.31 -11.29 -14.92
CA MET A 56 -5.82 -10.60 -16.10
C MET A 56 -5.56 -11.39 -17.40
N LEU A 57 -4.40 -12.04 -17.54
CA LEU A 57 -4.14 -12.98 -18.63
C LEU A 57 -5.15 -14.14 -18.64
N GLY A 58 -5.43 -14.70 -17.45
CA GLY A 58 -6.46 -15.72 -17.30
C GLY A 58 -7.81 -15.25 -17.83
N ARG A 59 -8.23 -14.02 -17.51
CA ARG A 59 -9.47 -13.40 -18.00
C ARG A 59 -9.47 -13.21 -19.52
N LEU A 60 -8.39 -12.68 -20.09
CA LEU A 60 -8.26 -12.44 -21.53
C LEU A 60 -8.34 -13.75 -22.33
N HIS A 61 -7.64 -14.79 -21.89
CA HIS A 61 -7.69 -16.11 -22.52
C HIS A 61 -9.06 -16.79 -22.34
N ALA A 62 -9.70 -16.65 -21.17
CA ALA A 62 -11.03 -17.21 -20.92
C ALA A 62 -12.12 -16.57 -21.80
N ALA A 63 -12.00 -15.28 -22.07
CA ALA A 63 -12.93 -14.52 -22.91
C ALA A 63 -12.59 -14.59 -24.40
N GLY A 64 -11.33 -14.84 -24.76
CA GLY A 64 -10.83 -14.72 -26.15
C GLY A 64 -10.59 -13.27 -26.56
N ASN A 65 -10.40 -12.38 -25.59
CA ASN A 65 -10.17 -10.96 -25.84
C ASN A 65 -8.70 -10.72 -26.23
N GLY A 66 -8.47 -10.18 -27.43
CA GLY A 66 -7.14 -9.97 -28.00
C GLY A 66 -6.40 -11.23 -28.46
N THR A 67 -6.98 -12.40 -28.22
CA THR A 67 -6.48 -13.73 -28.61
C THR A 67 -7.66 -14.67 -28.86
N THR A 68 -7.41 -15.88 -29.37
CA THR A 68 -8.41 -16.93 -29.41
C THR A 68 -8.73 -17.41 -27.98
N GLN A 69 -10.00 -17.75 -27.72
CA GLN A 69 -10.39 -18.33 -26.45
C GLN A 69 -9.63 -19.62 -26.17
N ASP A 70 -8.97 -19.70 -25.03
CA ASP A 70 -8.18 -20.87 -24.61
C ASP A 70 -8.34 -21.10 -23.10
N PHE A 71 -9.19 -22.08 -22.75
CA PHE A 71 -9.44 -22.43 -21.36
C PHE A 71 -8.23 -23.08 -20.68
N VAL A 72 -7.35 -23.74 -21.44
CA VAL A 72 -6.14 -24.34 -20.88
C VAL A 72 -5.16 -23.23 -20.45
N GLN A 73 -4.94 -22.22 -21.28
CA GLN A 73 -4.13 -21.07 -20.90
C GLN A 73 -4.80 -20.26 -19.77
N ALA A 74 -6.10 -20.04 -19.84
CA ALA A 74 -6.81 -19.31 -18.78
C ALA A 74 -6.67 -20.01 -17.41
N HIS A 75 -6.89 -21.32 -17.37
CA HIS A 75 -6.75 -22.10 -16.13
C HIS A 75 -5.31 -22.14 -15.62
N LYS A 76 -4.30 -22.25 -16.53
CA LYS A 76 -2.89 -22.12 -16.18
C LYS A 76 -2.60 -20.80 -15.46
N TRP A 77 -3.01 -19.68 -16.06
CA TRP A 77 -2.76 -18.35 -15.52
C TRP A 77 -3.49 -18.10 -14.20
N TYR A 78 -4.75 -18.51 -14.08
CA TYR A 78 -5.46 -18.48 -12.80
C TYR A 78 -4.79 -19.34 -11.72
N ASN A 79 -4.27 -20.51 -12.09
CA ASN A 79 -3.56 -21.37 -11.14
C ASN A 79 -2.24 -20.73 -10.64
N LEU A 80 -1.51 -20.06 -11.53
CA LEU A 80 -0.30 -19.31 -11.18
C LEU A 80 -0.64 -18.11 -10.28
N ALA A 81 -1.64 -17.31 -10.64
CA ALA A 81 -2.12 -16.19 -9.85
C ALA A 81 -2.59 -16.64 -8.45
N ALA A 82 -3.36 -17.74 -8.36
CA ALA A 82 -3.82 -18.28 -7.09
C ALA A 82 -2.67 -18.77 -6.20
N SER A 83 -1.62 -19.36 -6.79
CA SER A 83 -0.45 -19.79 -6.03
C SER A 83 0.40 -18.61 -5.50
N ARG A 84 0.13 -17.39 -5.97
CA ARG A 84 0.73 -16.14 -5.54
C ARG A 84 -0.24 -15.25 -4.74
N GLY A 85 -1.34 -15.82 -4.25
CA GLY A 85 -2.27 -15.15 -3.34
C GLY A 85 -3.29 -14.23 -4.00
N HIS A 86 -3.44 -14.20 -5.35
CA HIS A 86 -4.49 -13.37 -5.95
C HIS A 86 -5.89 -13.87 -5.56
N ARG A 87 -6.64 -13.06 -4.78
CA ARG A 87 -7.88 -13.44 -4.09
C ARG A 87 -8.98 -14.07 -4.96
N HIS A 88 -9.11 -13.63 -6.21
CA HIS A 88 -10.17 -14.11 -7.10
C HIS A 88 -9.72 -15.26 -8.01
N ALA A 89 -8.42 -15.57 -8.05
CA ALA A 89 -7.88 -16.49 -9.04
C ALA A 89 -8.30 -17.94 -8.80
N ALA A 90 -8.35 -18.37 -7.54
CA ALA A 90 -8.80 -19.72 -7.19
C ALA A 90 -10.26 -19.93 -7.61
N GLY A 91 -11.16 -19.03 -7.23
CA GLY A 91 -12.58 -19.09 -7.61
C GLY A 91 -12.79 -19.02 -9.13
N ALA A 92 -12.04 -18.15 -9.83
CA ALA A 92 -12.10 -18.06 -11.29
C ALA A 92 -11.59 -19.34 -11.98
N ARG A 93 -10.51 -19.94 -11.45
CA ARG A 93 -9.99 -21.24 -11.91
C ARG A 93 -11.03 -22.34 -11.76
N ASP A 94 -11.65 -22.44 -10.59
CA ASP A 94 -12.58 -23.51 -10.26
C ASP A 94 -13.87 -23.38 -11.09
N ALA A 95 -14.41 -22.17 -11.22
CA ALA A 95 -15.56 -21.90 -12.11
C ALA A 95 -15.25 -22.19 -13.58
N LEU A 96 -14.01 -21.95 -14.05
CA LEU A 96 -13.57 -22.30 -15.39
C LEU A 96 -13.46 -23.82 -15.57
N ALA A 97 -13.00 -24.52 -14.54
CA ALA A 97 -12.82 -25.98 -14.56
C ALA A 97 -14.15 -26.73 -14.78
N GLU A 98 -15.29 -26.20 -14.31
CA GLU A 98 -16.63 -26.75 -14.58
C GLU A 98 -16.97 -26.81 -16.08
N ARG A 99 -16.34 -25.99 -16.88
CA ARG A 99 -16.52 -25.88 -18.34
C ARG A 99 -15.45 -26.62 -19.14
N MET A 100 -14.51 -27.27 -18.46
CA MET A 100 -13.37 -27.96 -19.07
C MET A 100 -13.50 -29.45 -18.93
N THR A 101 -12.91 -30.18 -19.87
CA THR A 101 -12.71 -31.63 -19.75
C THR A 101 -11.57 -31.93 -18.79
N SER A 102 -11.57 -33.13 -18.19
CA SER A 102 -10.47 -33.59 -17.32
C SER A 102 -9.10 -33.52 -18.02
N SER A 103 -9.06 -33.82 -19.33
CA SER A 103 -7.84 -33.71 -20.14
C SER A 103 -7.36 -32.25 -20.31
N GLN A 104 -8.27 -31.29 -20.46
CA GLN A 104 -7.91 -29.88 -20.52
C GLN A 104 -7.38 -29.37 -19.17
N ILE A 105 -8.02 -29.76 -18.06
CA ILE A 105 -7.53 -29.45 -16.70
C ILE A 105 -6.14 -30.01 -16.47
N ALA A 106 -5.92 -31.29 -16.80
CA ALA A 106 -4.59 -31.92 -16.66
C ALA A 106 -3.51 -31.18 -17.46
N ARG A 107 -3.79 -30.79 -18.71
CA ARG A 107 -2.86 -29.99 -19.53
C ARG A 107 -2.58 -28.61 -18.91
N ALA A 108 -3.59 -27.94 -18.38
CA ALA A 108 -3.44 -26.62 -17.75
C ALA A 108 -2.58 -26.72 -16.49
N GLN A 109 -2.81 -27.73 -15.66
CA GLN A 109 -2.00 -27.99 -14.47
C GLN A 109 -0.55 -28.33 -14.82
N GLN A 110 -0.34 -29.12 -15.88
CA GLN A 110 1.02 -29.41 -16.36
C GLN A 110 1.71 -28.14 -16.84
N ALA A 111 1.04 -27.33 -17.66
CA ALA A 111 1.58 -26.07 -18.14
C ALA A 111 1.92 -25.07 -17.00
N ALA A 112 1.16 -25.09 -15.91
CA ALA A 112 1.48 -24.28 -14.73
C ALA A 112 2.70 -24.84 -13.96
N ARG A 113 2.87 -26.16 -13.87
CA ARG A 113 4.08 -26.77 -13.29
C ARG A 113 5.33 -26.45 -14.11
N ASP A 114 5.24 -26.63 -15.43
CA ASP A 114 6.36 -26.36 -16.35
C ASP A 114 6.80 -24.90 -16.28
N TRP A 115 5.84 -23.98 -16.20
CA TRP A 115 6.12 -22.57 -16.03
C TRP A 115 6.89 -22.27 -14.72
N ARG A 116 6.45 -22.83 -13.59
CA ARG A 116 7.14 -22.67 -12.30
C ARG A 116 8.55 -23.28 -12.30
N GLN A 117 8.74 -24.42 -13.00
CA GLN A 117 10.07 -25.01 -13.15
C GLN A 117 10.99 -24.11 -13.99
N GLN A 118 10.47 -23.47 -15.04
CA GLN A 118 11.24 -22.52 -15.86
C GLN A 118 11.59 -21.25 -15.06
N GLU A 119 10.69 -20.74 -14.25
CA GLU A 119 10.97 -19.62 -13.35
C GLU A 119 12.04 -19.99 -12.31
N ALA A 120 11.93 -21.16 -11.69
CA ALA A 120 12.93 -21.67 -10.73
C ALA A 120 14.29 -21.90 -11.39
N ALA A 121 14.35 -22.44 -12.61
CA ALA A 121 15.58 -22.61 -13.38
C ALA A 121 16.20 -21.25 -13.77
N GLY A 122 15.38 -20.25 -14.12
CA GLY A 122 15.81 -18.89 -14.38
C GLY A 122 16.39 -18.18 -13.16
N SER A 123 15.87 -18.49 -11.96
CA SER A 123 16.40 -17.95 -10.70
C SER A 123 17.72 -18.64 -10.27
N GLN A 124 17.99 -19.87 -10.72
CA GLN A 124 19.26 -20.56 -10.47
C GLN A 124 20.41 -20.04 -11.35
N SER A 125 20.13 -19.30 -12.41
CA SER A 125 21.13 -18.67 -13.28
C SER A 125 21.41 -17.20 -12.92
N ARG A 126 21.25 -16.82 -11.65
CA ARG A 126 21.64 -15.49 -11.18
C ARG A 126 23.17 -15.34 -11.32
N PRO A 127 23.65 -14.28 -11.96
CA PRO A 127 25.09 -14.07 -12.12
C PRO A 127 25.77 -13.97 -10.75
N ASP A 128 27.03 -14.43 -10.68
CA ASP A 128 27.85 -14.26 -9.48
C ASP A 128 28.04 -12.77 -9.22
N ILE A 129 27.68 -12.31 -8.02
CA ILE A 129 27.74 -10.92 -7.59
C ILE A 129 29.15 -10.33 -7.82
N ASN A 130 30.19 -11.15 -7.60
CA ASN A 130 31.59 -10.71 -7.71
C ASN A 130 32.07 -10.57 -9.17
N SER A 131 31.29 -11.04 -10.13
CA SER A 131 31.62 -10.98 -11.56
C SER A 131 30.88 -9.85 -12.31
N LEU A 132 29.97 -9.13 -11.62
CA LEU A 132 29.16 -8.08 -12.23
C LEU A 132 29.96 -6.77 -12.37
N SER A 133 29.80 -6.12 -13.51
CA SER A 133 30.16 -4.71 -13.67
C SER A 133 29.24 -3.79 -12.84
N ASP A 134 29.64 -2.55 -12.63
CA ASP A 134 28.83 -1.57 -11.90
C ASP A 134 27.43 -1.40 -12.50
N GLN A 135 27.32 -1.39 -13.83
CA GLN A 135 26.04 -1.28 -14.52
C GLN A 135 25.16 -2.53 -14.35
N GLU A 136 25.74 -3.72 -14.45
CA GLU A 136 25.03 -4.99 -14.22
C GLU A 136 24.57 -5.10 -12.77
N THR A 137 25.37 -4.60 -11.82
CA THR A 137 24.99 -4.52 -10.41
C THR A 137 23.74 -3.65 -10.22
N VAL A 138 23.66 -2.49 -10.90
CA VAL A 138 22.46 -1.63 -10.86
C VAL A 138 21.26 -2.35 -11.48
N VAL A 139 21.40 -3.03 -12.61
CA VAL A 139 20.34 -3.84 -13.23
C VAL A 139 19.80 -4.87 -12.26
N GLU A 140 20.66 -5.62 -11.60
CA GLU A 140 20.26 -6.64 -10.62
C GLU A 140 19.57 -6.02 -9.40
N ILE A 141 20.10 -4.90 -8.88
CA ILE A 141 19.46 -4.16 -7.78
C ILE A 141 18.07 -3.66 -8.17
N GLN A 142 17.91 -3.08 -9.35
CA GLN A 142 16.60 -2.64 -9.85
C GLN A 142 15.63 -3.83 -9.95
N ARG A 143 16.10 -4.98 -10.45
CA ARG A 143 15.31 -6.21 -10.55
C ARG A 143 14.87 -6.71 -9.17
N GLU A 144 15.79 -6.80 -8.22
CA GLU A 144 15.48 -7.29 -6.87
C GLU A 144 14.58 -6.32 -6.10
N LEU A 145 14.79 -5.00 -6.20
CA LEU A 145 13.92 -3.99 -5.61
C LEU A 145 12.50 -4.09 -6.17
N ASN A 146 12.35 -4.15 -7.51
CA ASN A 146 11.04 -4.32 -8.15
C ASN A 146 10.36 -5.64 -7.73
N ARG A 147 11.14 -6.73 -7.58
CA ARG A 147 10.65 -8.02 -7.08
C ARG A 147 10.12 -7.91 -5.64
N LEU A 148 10.80 -7.15 -4.79
CA LEU A 148 10.41 -6.88 -3.40
C LEU A 148 9.33 -5.80 -3.28
N GLY A 149 8.87 -5.23 -4.42
CA GLY A 149 7.78 -4.26 -4.48
C GLY A 149 8.20 -2.81 -4.26
N TYR A 150 9.51 -2.50 -4.32
CA TYR A 150 10.01 -1.13 -4.38
C TYR A 150 10.05 -0.67 -5.83
N ASP A 151 9.48 0.50 -6.15
CA ASP A 151 9.52 1.04 -7.52
C ASP A 151 10.93 1.58 -7.85
N ALA A 152 11.79 0.69 -8.34
CA ALA A 152 13.13 1.07 -8.80
C ALA A 152 13.15 1.60 -10.25
N GLY A 153 11.99 1.66 -10.91
CA GLY A 153 11.90 2.00 -12.32
C GLY A 153 12.32 0.86 -13.26
N PRO A 154 12.62 1.16 -14.53
CA PRO A 154 13.05 0.14 -15.48
C PRO A 154 14.39 -0.47 -15.09
N THR A 155 14.59 -1.76 -15.42
CA THR A 155 15.85 -2.48 -15.17
C THR A 155 16.85 -2.19 -16.28
N ASP A 156 17.28 -0.93 -16.41
CA ASP A 156 18.13 -0.41 -17.48
C ASP A 156 19.59 -0.16 -17.06
N GLY A 157 19.89 -0.36 -15.77
CA GLY A 157 21.20 -0.12 -15.20
C GLY A 157 21.51 1.37 -14.95
N ALA A 158 20.52 2.25 -15.11
CA ALA A 158 20.69 3.67 -14.83
C ALA A 158 20.29 4.01 -13.39
N MET A 159 21.19 4.70 -12.66
CA MET A 159 20.93 5.22 -11.32
C MET A 159 20.08 6.50 -11.38
N GLY A 160 18.80 6.35 -11.79
CA GLY A 160 17.82 7.42 -11.79
C GLY A 160 17.33 7.80 -10.39
N SER A 161 16.43 8.80 -10.30
CA SER A 161 15.80 9.19 -9.03
C SER A 161 14.94 8.06 -8.45
N ARG A 162 14.17 7.33 -9.27
CA ARG A 162 13.37 6.18 -8.84
C ARG A 162 14.23 5.10 -8.21
N THR A 163 15.31 4.68 -8.88
CA THR A 163 16.22 3.67 -8.36
C THR A 163 16.82 4.08 -7.01
N ARG A 164 17.27 5.35 -6.88
CA ARG A 164 17.78 5.85 -5.60
C ARG A 164 16.74 5.85 -4.52
N ASN A 165 15.51 6.30 -4.81
CA ASN A 165 14.41 6.33 -3.85
C ASN A 165 14.04 4.91 -3.40
N ALA A 166 13.96 3.95 -4.31
CA ALA A 166 13.70 2.55 -4.00
C ALA A 166 14.80 1.97 -3.09
N ILE A 167 16.08 2.30 -3.35
CA ILE A 167 17.19 1.91 -2.46
C ILE A 167 17.02 2.55 -1.08
N TYR A 168 16.72 3.85 -1.00
CA TYR A 168 16.49 4.52 0.27
C TYR A 168 15.35 3.89 1.07
N GLN A 169 14.23 3.58 0.40
CA GLN A 169 13.08 2.93 1.04
C GLN A 169 13.45 1.54 1.57
N TYR A 170 14.11 0.70 0.75
CA TYR A 170 14.58 -0.61 1.20
C TYR A 170 15.55 -0.49 2.39
N GLN A 171 16.51 0.44 2.32
CA GLN A 171 17.47 0.66 3.41
C GLN A 171 16.78 1.14 4.69
N ALA A 172 15.74 1.97 4.58
CA ALA A 172 14.92 2.40 5.71
C ALA A 172 14.18 1.22 6.33
N ASP A 173 13.53 0.39 5.51
CA ASP A 173 12.73 -0.76 5.93
C ASP A 173 13.59 -1.82 6.63
N MET A 174 14.82 -1.98 6.17
CA MET A 174 15.79 -2.91 6.77
C MET A 174 16.56 -2.31 7.97
N GLY A 175 16.31 -1.06 8.34
CA GLY A 175 17.02 -0.39 9.44
C GLY A 175 18.51 -0.21 9.19
N ILE A 176 18.95 -0.15 7.93
CA ILE A 176 20.36 0.03 7.55
C ILE A 176 20.64 1.46 7.07
N SER A 177 21.93 1.83 6.99
CA SER A 177 22.33 3.18 6.59
C SER A 177 21.76 3.60 5.25
N GLN A 178 20.95 4.65 5.25
CA GLN A 178 20.24 5.18 4.09
C GLN A 178 21.17 6.07 3.26
N ASN A 179 21.89 5.48 2.32
CA ASN A 179 22.83 6.20 1.46
C ASN A 179 22.41 6.27 -0.02
N GLY A 180 21.35 5.54 -0.41
CA GLY A 180 20.80 5.51 -1.76
C GLY A 180 21.75 5.00 -2.84
N ARG A 181 22.84 4.31 -2.47
CA ARG A 181 23.87 3.84 -3.38
C ARG A 181 23.67 2.39 -3.78
N ALA A 182 23.81 2.09 -5.05
CA ALA A 182 23.95 0.73 -5.53
C ALA A 182 25.33 0.18 -5.12
N SER A 183 25.37 -1.02 -4.58
CA SER A 183 26.59 -1.73 -4.23
C SER A 183 26.36 -3.24 -4.27
N THR A 184 27.42 -4.00 -4.38
CA THR A 184 27.39 -5.47 -4.27
C THR A 184 26.86 -5.93 -2.92
N ASP A 185 27.19 -5.22 -1.83
CA ASP A 185 26.67 -5.50 -0.49
C ASP A 185 25.15 -5.30 -0.42
N LEU A 186 24.63 -4.24 -1.04
CA LEU A 186 23.20 -4.01 -1.15
C LEU A 186 22.53 -5.13 -1.95
N LEU A 187 23.09 -5.50 -3.10
CA LEU A 187 22.55 -6.60 -3.92
C LEU A 187 22.56 -7.93 -3.16
N GLN A 188 23.61 -8.20 -2.40
CA GLN A 188 23.67 -9.39 -1.56
C GLN A 188 22.56 -9.40 -0.52
N ARG A 189 22.30 -8.29 0.16
CA ARG A 189 21.21 -8.14 1.14
C ARG A 189 19.85 -8.30 0.49
N LEU A 190 19.60 -7.65 -0.65
CA LEU A 190 18.37 -7.78 -1.42
C LEU A 190 18.07 -9.24 -1.79
N ARG A 191 19.09 -10.00 -2.17
CA ARG A 191 18.97 -11.44 -2.47
C ARG A 191 18.78 -12.30 -1.22
N GLN A 192 19.35 -11.92 -0.08
CA GLN A 192 19.18 -12.59 1.20
C GLN A 192 17.79 -12.34 1.83
N THR A 193 17.18 -11.21 1.58
CA THR A 193 15.82 -10.89 2.05
C THR A 193 14.79 -11.95 1.62
N GLU A 194 15.08 -12.72 0.56
CA GLU A 194 14.26 -13.87 0.14
C GLU A 194 14.43 -15.12 1.02
N THR A 195 15.61 -15.30 1.61
CA THR A 195 15.91 -16.51 2.40
C THR A 195 15.45 -16.41 3.85
N ASP A 196 15.38 -15.22 4.39
CA ASP A 196 14.93 -14.98 5.77
C ASP A 196 13.40 -14.92 5.87
N GLU A 197 12.69 -14.55 4.78
CA GLU A 197 11.23 -14.61 4.70
C GLU A 197 10.70 -16.05 4.52
N VAL A 198 11.53 -16.97 4.03
CA VAL A 198 11.20 -18.41 3.88
C VAL A 198 11.42 -19.20 5.19
N ALA A 199 12.10 -18.63 6.18
CA ALA A 199 12.38 -19.27 7.47
C ALA A 199 11.41 -18.84 8.59
N ALA A 200 10.43 -18.00 8.33
CA ALA A 200 9.35 -17.69 9.28
C ALA A 200 8.21 -18.72 9.14
N PRO A 201 7.60 -19.19 10.25
CA PRO A 201 6.62 -20.26 10.19
C PRO A 201 5.36 -19.80 9.46
N ASP A 202 5.03 -20.55 8.40
CA ASP A 202 3.73 -20.78 7.80
C ASP A 202 2.56 -19.87 8.29
N THR A 203 2.46 -18.70 7.69
CA THR A 203 1.18 -18.00 7.57
C THR A 203 1.22 -17.22 6.25
N SER A 204 0.45 -17.70 5.30
CA SER A 204 0.10 -16.98 4.07
C SER A 204 -0.71 -15.71 4.45
N SER A 205 -0.06 -14.66 4.93
CA SER A 205 -0.73 -13.40 5.16
C SER A 205 -1.02 -12.73 3.82
N GLU A 206 -2.29 -12.65 3.48
CA GLU A 206 -2.75 -11.96 2.29
C GLU A 206 -2.63 -10.45 2.50
N VAL A 207 -1.88 -9.76 1.64
CA VAL A 207 -1.76 -8.29 1.69
C VAL A 207 -3.07 -7.68 1.19
N ALA A 208 -3.88 -7.18 2.11
CA ALA A 208 -5.17 -6.55 1.82
C ALA A 208 -5.02 -5.12 1.28
N LEU A 209 -3.99 -4.40 1.71
CA LEU A 209 -3.72 -3.02 1.29
C LEU A 209 -2.21 -2.78 1.23
N ARG A 210 -1.76 -2.20 0.13
CA ARG A 210 -0.42 -1.64 0.01
C ARG A 210 -0.49 -0.36 -0.81
N ASP A 211 -0.01 0.74 -0.24
CA ASP A 211 0.11 2.02 -0.94
C ASP A 211 1.31 2.78 -0.40
N ASN A 212 2.12 3.32 -1.30
CA ASN A 212 3.24 4.20 -0.99
C ASN A 212 3.11 5.55 -1.70
N PHE A 213 1.97 5.79 -2.37
CA PHE A 213 1.62 7.01 -3.08
C PHE A 213 2.65 7.47 -4.14
N SER A 214 3.52 6.56 -4.59
CA SER A 214 4.60 6.89 -5.52
C SER A 214 4.13 7.19 -6.95
N ASP A 215 2.90 6.78 -7.28
CA ASP A 215 2.24 7.09 -8.56
C ASP A 215 1.66 8.52 -8.62
N GLY A 216 1.69 9.26 -7.49
CA GLY A 216 1.18 10.63 -7.40
C GLY A 216 -0.35 10.71 -7.38
N ASP A 217 -1.07 9.60 -7.22
CA ASP A 217 -2.52 9.54 -7.25
C ASP A 217 -3.08 8.60 -6.18
N TYR A 218 -4.00 9.07 -5.35
CA TYR A 218 -4.73 8.26 -4.38
C TYR A 218 -6.07 7.72 -4.92
N ARG A 219 -6.45 8.04 -6.17
CA ARG A 219 -7.78 7.73 -6.72
C ARG A 219 -7.83 6.43 -7.51
N ARG A 220 -6.71 5.75 -7.74
CA ARG A 220 -6.64 4.63 -8.68
C ARG A 220 -6.16 3.32 -8.07
N ASN A 221 -4.96 3.27 -7.47
CA ASN A 221 -4.34 2.02 -7.03
C ASN A 221 -3.66 2.12 -5.66
N PRO A 222 -4.36 1.79 -4.60
CA PRO A 222 -5.79 1.50 -4.49
C PRO A 222 -6.64 2.77 -4.60
N ALA A 223 -7.92 2.61 -4.95
CA ALA A 223 -8.83 3.75 -5.05
C ALA A 223 -9.29 4.19 -3.65
N TRP A 224 -8.74 5.30 -3.17
CA TRP A 224 -9.17 5.95 -1.94
C TRP A 224 -10.37 6.86 -2.20
N THR A 225 -11.26 6.94 -1.25
CA THR A 225 -12.45 7.78 -1.29
C THR A 225 -12.36 8.87 -0.22
N VAL A 226 -12.40 10.13 -0.64
CA VAL A 226 -12.47 11.28 0.27
C VAL A 226 -13.91 11.44 0.75
N LEU A 227 -14.11 11.48 2.07
CA LEU A 227 -15.39 11.76 2.70
C LEU A 227 -15.56 13.25 2.98
N SER A 228 -14.50 13.90 3.45
CA SER A 228 -14.48 15.35 3.75
C SER A 228 -13.05 15.88 3.63
N GLY A 229 -12.92 17.21 3.54
CA GLY A 229 -11.64 17.91 3.53
C GLY A 229 -10.85 17.77 2.23
N LYS A 230 -9.54 18.01 2.31
CA LYS A 230 -8.63 18.01 1.17
C LYS A 230 -7.45 17.08 1.43
N PHE A 231 -7.11 16.31 0.39
CA PHE A 231 -5.94 15.45 0.35
C PHE A 231 -5.17 15.69 -0.94
N GLU A 232 -3.86 15.71 -0.83
CA GLU A 232 -2.95 15.89 -1.95
C GLU A 232 -1.84 14.84 -1.85
N VAL A 233 -1.38 14.33 -2.99
CA VAL A 233 -0.19 13.47 -3.03
C VAL A 233 0.97 14.30 -3.54
N ASP A 234 2.05 14.34 -2.76
CA ASP A 234 3.30 14.96 -3.13
C ASP A 234 4.45 13.93 -3.13
N GLN A 235 5.68 14.37 -3.28
CA GLN A 235 6.87 13.50 -3.26
C GLN A 235 7.09 12.77 -1.92
N ASN A 236 6.37 13.16 -0.86
CA ASN A 236 6.50 12.59 0.49
C ASN A 236 5.34 11.63 0.83
N GLY A 237 4.25 11.63 0.04
CA GLY A 237 3.09 10.78 0.25
C GLY A 237 1.74 11.52 0.23
N LEU A 238 0.73 10.93 0.83
CA LEU A 238 -0.61 11.49 0.97
C LEU A 238 -0.63 12.50 2.12
N ARG A 239 -0.84 13.76 1.80
CA ARG A 239 -0.83 14.88 2.74
C ARG A 239 -2.23 15.43 2.97
N SER A 240 -2.53 15.75 4.24
CA SER A 240 -3.75 16.44 4.66
C SER A 240 -3.41 17.56 5.62
N ILE A 241 -3.94 18.76 5.35
CA ILE A 241 -3.78 19.95 6.18
C ILE A 241 -5.16 20.43 6.61
N VAL A 242 -5.36 20.49 7.92
CA VAL A 242 -6.55 21.10 8.54
C VAL A 242 -6.08 22.24 9.43
N ASP A 243 -6.39 23.47 9.04
CA ASP A 243 -5.94 24.67 9.73
C ASP A 243 -6.83 24.96 10.95
N THR A 244 -6.25 24.81 12.13
CA THR A 244 -6.91 25.06 13.41
C THR A 244 -6.74 26.51 13.90
N GLN A 245 -5.95 27.34 13.20
CA GLN A 245 -5.67 28.72 13.68
C GLN A 245 -6.89 29.65 13.67
N GLN A 246 -7.94 29.34 12.91
CA GLN A 246 -9.18 30.14 12.92
C GLN A 246 -10.01 29.94 14.19
N VAL A 247 -9.74 28.91 14.98
CA VAL A 247 -10.50 28.61 16.22
C VAL A 247 -9.87 29.24 17.46
N THR A 248 -8.57 29.55 17.46
CA THR A 248 -7.84 30.00 18.66
C THR A 248 -8.10 31.44 19.06
N ASP A 249 -8.65 32.28 18.20
CA ASP A 249 -8.90 33.70 18.53
C ASP A 249 -10.23 33.96 19.26
N ARG A 250 -11.13 32.98 19.34
CA ARG A 250 -12.43 33.14 20.02
C ARG A 250 -12.69 32.23 21.21
N ASP A 251 -12.07 31.07 21.31
CA ASP A 251 -12.42 30.02 22.29
C ASP A 251 -11.26 29.39 23.06
N SER A 252 -10.17 30.11 23.32
CA SER A 252 -9.11 29.68 24.21
C SER A 252 -9.56 29.43 25.68
N ARG A 253 -10.84 29.52 25.98
CA ARG A 253 -11.41 29.25 27.30
C ARG A 253 -11.99 27.84 27.48
N GLY A 254 -12.12 27.05 26.42
CA GLY A 254 -12.77 25.73 26.47
C GLY A 254 -11.83 24.52 26.27
N LEU A 255 -10.63 24.70 25.70
CA LEU A 255 -9.68 23.62 25.43
C LEU A 255 -8.42 23.64 26.30
N SER A 256 -8.37 24.51 27.30
CA SER A 256 -7.27 24.56 28.26
C SER A 256 -7.53 23.67 29.46
N SER A 257 -7.85 22.40 29.27
CA SER A 257 -7.78 21.47 30.39
C SER A 257 -6.42 20.79 30.40
N ASP A 258 -5.70 20.96 31.48
CA ASP A 258 -4.43 20.28 31.78
C ASP A 258 -4.61 18.74 31.94
N ARG A 259 -5.76 18.21 31.52
CA ARG A 259 -6.11 16.80 31.68
C ARG A 259 -6.14 16.09 30.31
N PRO A 260 -5.20 15.16 30.06
CA PRO A 260 -5.16 14.36 28.81
C PRO A 260 -6.47 13.61 28.53
N GLU A 261 -7.25 13.33 29.58
CA GLU A 261 -8.55 12.67 29.51
C GLU A 261 -9.60 13.50 28.73
N GLU A 262 -9.53 14.83 28.82
CA GLU A 262 -10.49 15.72 28.18
C GLU A 262 -10.17 15.96 26.71
N ILE A 263 -8.91 15.85 26.30
CA ILE A 263 -8.52 15.96 24.88
C ILE A 263 -8.97 14.71 24.11
N GLY A 264 -8.79 13.52 24.69
CA GLY A 264 -9.30 12.27 24.11
C GLY A 264 -10.83 12.26 24.05
N LEU A 265 -11.51 12.83 25.07
CA LEU A 265 -12.95 12.98 25.12
C LEU A 265 -13.46 14.08 24.16
N ALA A 266 -12.72 15.15 23.91
CA ALA A 266 -13.07 16.19 22.94
C ALA A 266 -12.96 15.66 21.50
N VAL A 267 -11.91 14.94 21.16
CA VAL A 267 -11.78 14.24 19.87
C VAL A 267 -12.85 13.14 19.74
N LEU A 268 -13.14 12.46 20.83
CA LEU A 268 -14.24 11.49 20.92
C LEU A 268 -15.60 12.17 20.72
N GLY A 269 -15.81 13.34 21.32
CA GLY A 269 -16.99 14.20 21.13
C GLY A 269 -17.14 14.60 19.67
N MET A 270 -16.06 15.03 19.02
CA MET A 270 -16.06 15.39 17.59
C MET A 270 -16.41 14.19 16.69
N ILE A 271 -15.90 12.98 17.00
CA ILE A 271 -16.23 11.75 16.28
C ILE A 271 -17.69 11.33 16.50
N LEU A 272 -18.26 11.62 17.67
CA LEU A 272 -19.64 11.27 18.04
C LEU A 272 -20.66 12.35 17.66
N ASP A 273 -20.28 13.63 17.66
CA ASP A 273 -21.21 14.75 17.44
C ASP A 273 -21.64 14.92 15.96
N GLN A 274 -20.92 14.32 15.02
CA GLN A 274 -21.39 14.20 13.62
C GLN A 274 -22.71 13.38 13.48
N ARG A 275 -23.23 12.79 14.57
CA ARG A 275 -24.45 11.96 14.55
C ARG A 275 -25.72 12.64 15.11
N SER A 276 -25.59 13.80 15.75
CA SER A 276 -26.77 14.48 16.35
C SER A 276 -27.19 15.71 15.52
N ASN A 277 -27.87 15.44 14.40
CA ASN A 277 -28.43 16.48 13.52
C ASN A 277 -29.72 17.12 14.09
N ASP A 278 -29.98 17.04 15.41
CA ASP A 278 -31.26 17.45 16.02
C ASP A 278 -31.13 18.39 17.23
N ARG A 279 -30.05 19.19 17.30
CA ARG A 279 -30.06 20.31 18.25
C ARG A 279 -29.49 21.57 17.60
N GLN A 280 -30.42 22.45 17.17
CA GLN A 280 -30.16 23.86 16.88
C GLN A 280 -29.89 24.60 18.19
N ASP A 281 -28.66 24.58 18.67
CA ASP A 281 -28.08 25.61 19.52
C ASP A 281 -26.69 25.88 18.93
N GLU A 282 -26.36 27.16 18.72
CA GLU A 282 -25.14 27.62 18.09
C GLU A 282 -23.88 27.09 18.84
N ALA A 283 -23.47 25.89 18.48
CA ALA A 283 -22.17 25.37 18.84
C ALA A 283 -21.10 26.15 18.04
N PRO A 284 -19.91 26.40 18.62
CA PRO A 284 -18.83 27.07 17.90
C PRO A 284 -18.51 26.21 16.64
N ALA A 285 -18.20 26.88 15.53
CA ALA A 285 -17.94 26.27 14.24
C ALA A 285 -16.82 25.23 14.41
N ALA A 286 -17.20 23.96 14.54
CA ALA A 286 -16.27 22.87 14.62
C ALA A 286 -15.46 22.82 13.30
N VAL A 287 -14.15 22.72 13.41
CA VAL A 287 -13.28 22.52 12.23
C VAL A 287 -13.68 21.20 11.60
N GLU A 288 -14.12 21.23 10.36
CA GLU A 288 -14.48 20.02 9.63
C GLU A 288 -13.23 19.14 9.43
N PRO A 289 -13.22 17.88 9.90
CA PRO A 289 -12.08 17.02 9.72
C PRO A 289 -11.89 16.65 8.25
N ALA A 290 -10.65 16.39 7.85
CA ALA A 290 -10.37 15.77 6.57
C ALA A 290 -10.34 14.26 6.73
N GLU A 291 -11.25 13.56 6.05
CA GLU A 291 -11.42 12.10 6.13
C GLU A 291 -11.30 11.42 4.77
N ILE A 292 -10.56 10.34 4.75
CA ILE A 292 -10.36 9.49 3.56
C ILE A 292 -10.34 8.01 3.96
N PHE A 293 -10.85 7.13 3.11
CA PHE A 293 -10.82 5.69 3.35
C PHE A 293 -10.53 4.90 2.09
N VAL A 294 -10.17 3.64 2.29
CA VAL A 294 -10.00 2.64 1.23
C VAL A 294 -10.64 1.32 1.67
N ASN A 295 -11.33 0.67 0.73
CA ASN A 295 -11.84 -0.68 0.93
C ASN A 295 -10.70 -1.68 0.74
N ALA A 296 -10.35 -2.35 1.82
CA ALA A 296 -9.30 -3.36 1.87
C ALA A 296 -9.70 -4.41 2.92
N PRO A 297 -10.53 -5.37 2.54
CA PRO A 297 -10.99 -6.39 3.47
C PRO A 297 -9.83 -7.17 4.07
N VAL A 298 -9.82 -7.30 5.39
CA VAL A 298 -8.81 -8.03 6.16
C VAL A 298 -9.50 -8.77 7.29
N ASP A 299 -8.95 -9.91 7.66
CA ASP A 299 -9.47 -10.71 8.76
C ASP A 299 -9.41 -9.96 10.10
N ASN A 300 -9.99 -10.55 11.10
CA ASN A 300 -10.00 -10.06 12.45
C ASN A 300 -8.60 -10.07 13.11
N ALA A 301 -7.70 -10.96 12.67
CA ALA A 301 -6.29 -10.90 12.95
C ALA A 301 -5.60 -10.17 11.81
N PHE A 302 -4.74 -9.20 12.12
CA PHE A 302 -4.09 -8.37 11.10
C PHE A 302 -2.75 -7.84 11.56
N ARG A 303 -1.94 -7.46 10.57
CA ARG A 303 -0.76 -6.63 10.75
C ARG A 303 -0.89 -5.39 9.87
N MET A 304 -0.81 -4.21 10.49
CA MET A 304 -0.80 -2.92 9.80
C MET A 304 0.51 -2.21 10.06
N GLU A 305 1.14 -1.75 8.99
CA GLU A 305 2.33 -0.91 9.03
C GLU A 305 2.05 0.39 8.29
N LEU A 306 2.42 1.49 8.88
CA LEU A 306 2.32 2.80 8.25
C LEU A 306 3.45 3.71 8.68
N ASP A 307 3.85 4.63 7.79
CA ASP A 307 4.78 5.69 8.10
C ASP A 307 4.06 7.03 7.97
N PHE A 308 4.09 7.82 9.01
CA PHE A 308 3.50 9.16 8.98
C PHE A 308 4.46 10.22 9.54
N ALA A 309 4.27 11.45 9.09
CA ALA A 309 4.97 12.62 9.63
C ALA A 309 3.96 13.66 10.10
N SER A 310 4.27 14.33 11.20
CA SER A 310 3.53 15.47 11.75
C SER A 310 4.39 16.73 11.66
N GLN A 311 3.80 17.84 11.15
CA GLN A 311 4.50 19.10 10.87
C GLN A 311 4.25 20.17 11.96
N GLN A 312 4.48 19.84 13.23
CA GLN A 312 4.51 20.78 14.36
C GLN A 312 3.28 21.70 14.51
N ARG A 313 2.08 21.22 14.18
CA ARG A 313 0.81 21.92 14.43
C ARG A 313 -0.01 21.17 15.46
N PRO A 314 -0.69 21.87 16.40
CA PRO A 314 -1.63 21.18 17.29
C PRO A 314 -2.76 20.53 16.49
N GLY A 315 -3.16 19.33 16.88
CA GLY A 315 -4.22 18.61 16.22
C GLY A 315 -4.21 17.12 16.57
N SER A 316 -4.97 16.32 15.82
CA SER A 316 -4.95 14.88 15.98
C SER A 316 -5.13 14.14 14.67
N LEU A 317 -4.46 13.02 14.57
CA LEU A 317 -4.56 12.07 13.48
C LEU A 317 -5.17 10.78 13.99
N ALA A 318 -6.29 10.34 13.41
CA ALA A 318 -6.88 9.05 13.64
C ALA A 318 -6.66 8.14 12.43
N VAL A 319 -6.12 6.96 12.65
CA VAL A 319 -6.01 5.91 11.63
C VAL A 319 -6.63 4.63 12.16
N GLY A 320 -7.24 3.82 11.31
CA GLY A 320 -7.80 2.59 11.82
C GLY A 320 -8.57 1.76 10.81
N LEU A 321 -9.19 0.70 11.32
CA LEU A 321 -9.95 -0.28 10.57
C LEU A 321 -11.43 -0.19 10.93
N PHE A 322 -12.29 -0.41 9.95
CA PHE A 322 -13.75 -0.37 10.13
C PHE A 322 -14.41 -1.66 9.67
N GLN A 323 -15.52 -1.99 10.31
CA GLN A 323 -16.42 -3.08 9.95
C GLN A 323 -17.68 -2.53 9.27
N GLY A 324 -18.28 -3.30 8.37
CA GLY A 324 -19.46 -2.90 7.62
C GLY A 324 -19.19 -1.83 6.56
N ASN A 325 -20.24 -1.17 6.10
CA ASN A 325 -20.17 -0.28 4.92
C ASN A 325 -19.89 1.20 5.25
N ARG A 326 -19.64 1.52 6.53
CA ARG A 326 -19.42 2.91 6.97
C ARG A 326 -18.07 3.04 7.64
N PRO A 327 -17.14 3.79 7.02
CA PRO A 327 -15.79 3.99 7.56
C PRO A 327 -15.78 4.60 8.97
N GLN A 328 -16.75 5.46 9.28
CA GLN A 328 -16.92 6.09 10.60
C GLN A 328 -17.65 5.21 11.63
N GLY A 329 -18.06 4.00 11.22
CA GLY A 329 -18.82 3.06 12.04
C GLY A 329 -17.99 2.26 13.03
N THR A 330 -18.47 1.03 13.28
CA THR A 330 -17.79 0.07 14.15
C THR A 330 -16.37 -0.20 13.68
N GLY A 331 -15.42 -0.27 14.63
CA GLY A 331 -14.02 -0.52 14.30
C GLY A 331 -13.07 -0.07 15.40
N TYR A 332 -11.78 -0.10 15.09
CA TYR A 332 -10.75 0.46 15.96
C TYR A 332 -10.13 1.70 15.33
N ARG A 333 -9.74 2.65 16.19
CA ARG A 333 -8.99 3.85 15.81
C ARG A 333 -7.78 4.00 16.71
N LEU A 334 -6.62 4.14 16.11
CA LEU A 334 -5.40 4.59 16.76
C LEU A 334 -5.32 6.10 16.56
N ILE A 335 -5.34 6.85 17.65
CA ILE A 335 -5.35 8.32 17.63
C ILE A 335 -4.04 8.82 18.20
N TYR A 336 -3.29 9.55 17.40
CA TYR A 336 -2.19 10.38 17.83
C TYR A 336 -2.70 11.81 18.04
N SER A 337 -2.48 12.36 19.22
CA SER A 337 -2.81 13.75 19.56
C SER A 337 -1.50 14.53 19.69
N ALA A 338 -1.35 15.55 18.83
CA ALA A 338 -0.21 16.46 18.82
C ALA A 338 -0.47 17.67 19.75
N GLY A 339 0.56 18.33 20.24
CA GLY A 339 0.45 19.58 21.02
C GLY A 339 1.13 19.55 22.37
N ALA A 340 0.57 20.23 23.38
CA ALA A 340 1.21 20.43 24.68
C ALA A 340 1.43 19.11 25.48
N GLN A 341 0.57 18.12 25.27
CA GLN A 341 0.67 16.79 25.87
C GLN A 341 0.44 15.74 24.77
N PRO A 342 1.42 15.52 23.90
CA PRO A 342 1.27 14.56 22.83
C PRO A 342 1.16 13.13 23.35
N GLY A 343 0.23 12.36 22.77
CA GLY A 343 -0.06 11.02 23.24
C GLY A 343 -0.67 10.12 22.18
N LEU A 344 -0.75 8.82 22.51
CA LEU A 344 -1.31 7.79 21.64
C LEU A 344 -2.41 7.03 22.40
N SER A 345 -3.57 6.88 21.74
CA SER A 345 -4.70 6.14 22.32
C SER A 345 -5.30 5.19 21.28
N LEU A 346 -5.67 4.01 21.72
CA LEU A 346 -6.43 3.05 20.92
C LEU A 346 -7.90 3.06 21.38
N ILE A 347 -8.80 3.31 20.44
CA ILE A 347 -10.22 3.49 20.69
C ILE A 347 -11.00 2.41 19.93
N ARG A 348 -11.98 1.82 20.58
CA ARG A 348 -13.01 0.98 19.97
C ARG A 348 -14.27 1.81 19.71
N LEU A 349 -14.76 1.77 18.48
CA LEU A 349 -16.07 2.31 18.09
C LEU A 349 -17.07 1.15 17.96
N PHE A 350 -18.19 1.22 18.64
CA PHE A 350 -19.22 0.21 18.56
C PHE A 350 -20.61 0.80 18.83
N SER A 351 -21.58 0.58 17.93
CA SER A 351 -22.97 1.02 18.07
C SER A 351 -23.15 2.49 18.43
N GLY A 352 -22.28 3.37 17.90
CA GLY A 352 -22.34 4.81 18.16
C GLY A 352 -21.64 5.26 19.43
N ASN A 353 -21.06 4.34 20.20
CA ASN A 353 -20.23 4.63 21.37
C ASN A 353 -18.76 4.52 21.01
N ALA A 354 -17.93 5.20 21.79
CA ALA A 354 -16.48 5.09 21.70
C ALA A 354 -15.91 4.80 23.08
N GLU A 355 -14.95 3.89 23.12
CA GLU A 355 -14.30 3.46 24.36
C GLU A 355 -12.78 3.44 24.17
N VAL A 356 -12.05 4.04 25.10
CA VAL A 356 -10.60 3.96 25.11
C VAL A 356 -10.20 2.57 25.63
N VAL A 357 -9.63 1.73 24.77
CA VAL A 357 -9.22 0.37 25.14
C VAL A 357 -7.76 0.31 25.59
N ALA A 358 -6.94 1.25 25.15
CA ALA A 358 -5.56 1.42 25.63
C ALA A 358 -5.07 2.87 25.43
N ARG A 359 -4.18 3.33 26.31
CA ARG A 359 -3.51 4.63 26.21
C ARG A 359 -2.05 4.49 26.58
N HIS A 360 -1.19 5.24 25.90
CA HIS A 360 0.19 5.43 26.29
C HIS A 360 0.30 6.62 27.27
N ASP A 361 0.75 6.35 28.49
CA ASP A 361 0.81 7.36 29.56
C ASP A 361 2.08 8.24 29.51
N GLY A 362 3.01 7.91 28.60
CA GLY A 362 4.24 8.67 28.40
C GLY A 362 4.07 9.79 27.36
N ARG A 363 4.88 10.83 27.47
CA ARG A 363 4.97 11.85 26.42
C ARG A 363 5.50 11.20 25.14
N LEU A 364 4.77 11.36 24.06
CA LEU A 364 5.12 10.87 22.74
C LEU A 364 5.16 12.06 21.77
N ASP A 365 6.35 12.54 21.47
CA ASP A 365 6.57 13.70 20.61
C ASP A 365 7.00 13.22 19.22
N LEU A 366 6.08 13.30 18.26
CA LEU A 366 6.29 12.90 16.86
C LEU A 366 6.13 14.11 15.92
N GLU A 367 6.21 15.33 16.46
CA GLU A 367 6.01 16.59 15.73
C GLU A 367 7.33 17.21 15.27
N ASP A 368 8.28 16.37 14.92
CA ASP A 368 9.61 16.80 14.48
C ASP A 368 9.77 16.87 12.95
N GLY A 369 8.67 16.63 12.23
CA GLY A 369 8.65 16.61 10.76
C GLY A 369 9.35 15.41 10.14
N GLN A 370 9.79 14.44 10.95
CA GLN A 370 10.35 13.19 10.45
C GLN A 370 9.24 12.14 10.27
N PHE A 371 9.55 11.11 9.49
CA PHE A 371 8.64 9.97 9.37
C PHE A 371 8.83 8.98 10.50
N HIS A 372 7.73 8.67 11.17
CA HIS A 372 7.65 7.69 12.24
C HIS A 372 6.90 6.45 11.77
N GLY A 373 7.48 5.29 12.04
CA GLY A 373 6.89 3.99 11.68
C GLY A 373 5.96 3.48 12.77
N ILE A 374 4.70 3.21 12.43
CA ILE A 374 3.76 2.52 13.30
C ILE A 374 3.56 1.09 12.79
N VAL A 375 3.69 0.13 13.70
CA VAL A 375 3.30 -1.27 13.48
C VAL A 375 2.21 -1.61 14.48
N TRP A 376 1.02 -1.93 13.97
CA TRP A 376 -0.11 -2.34 14.79
C TRP A 376 -0.54 -3.75 14.39
N THR A 377 -0.47 -4.67 15.36
CA THR A 377 -0.85 -6.07 15.16
C THR A 377 -2.04 -6.43 16.03
N ARG A 378 -2.88 -7.33 15.55
CA ARG A 378 -3.93 -8.00 16.29
C ARG A 378 -3.91 -9.48 15.95
N ASP A 379 -3.87 -10.34 16.96
CA ASP A 379 -3.97 -11.78 16.77
C ASP A 379 -5.44 -12.29 16.83
N ARG A 380 -5.64 -13.56 16.51
CA ARG A 380 -6.96 -14.20 16.53
C ARG A 380 -7.62 -14.22 17.92
N ASN A 381 -6.85 -14.05 18.98
CA ASN A 381 -7.34 -13.98 20.35
C ASN A 381 -7.68 -12.55 20.78
N GLY A 382 -7.52 -11.57 19.88
CA GLY A 382 -7.78 -10.16 20.15
C GLY A 382 -6.67 -9.45 20.89
N GLN A 383 -5.48 -10.06 21.05
CA GLN A 383 -4.32 -9.39 21.60
C GLN A 383 -3.80 -8.39 20.58
N MET A 384 -3.80 -7.12 20.93
CA MET A 384 -3.29 -6.02 20.10
C MET A 384 -2.00 -5.46 20.67
N GLN A 385 -1.08 -5.13 19.79
CA GLN A 385 0.15 -4.41 20.10
C GLN A 385 0.34 -3.27 19.11
N VAL A 386 0.75 -2.11 19.62
CA VAL A 386 1.14 -0.97 18.81
C VAL A 386 2.58 -0.59 19.13
N ARG A 387 3.40 -0.59 18.11
CA ARG A 387 4.79 -0.13 18.19
C ARG A 387 4.94 1.14 17.38
N VAL A 388 5.70 2.08 17.94
CA VAL A 388 6.14 3.28 17.21
C VAL A 388 7.66 3.30 17.22
N ASP A 389 8.27 3.41 16.06
CA ASP A 389 9.73 3.35 15.85
C ASP A 389 10.38 2.14 16.57
N GLY A 390 9.72 0.99 16.44
CA GLY A 390 10.14 -0.27 17.05
C GLY A 390 9.86 -0.42 18.56
N ARG A 391 9.43 0.65 19.26
CA ARG A 391 9.10 0.62 20.69
C ARG A 391 7.65 0.21 20.91
N ASN A 392 7.39 -0.80 21.73
CA ASN A 392 6.03 -1.20 22.07
C ASN A 392 5.43 -0.15 23.04
N LEU A 393 4.40 0.57 22.57
CA LEU A 393 3.73 1.63 23.35
C LEU A 393 2.40 1.18 23.91
N LEU A 394 1.66 0.32 23.20
CA LEU A 394 0.36 -0.20 23.62
C LEU A 394 0.36 -1.72 23.53
N SER A 395 -0.24 -2.35 24.55
CA SER A 395 -0.52 -3.78 24.57
C SER A 395 -1.83 -4.00 25.29
N VAL A 396 -2.84 -4.55 24.61
CA VAL A 396 -4.18 -4.75 25.15
C VAL A 396 -4.85 -5.95 24.50
N GLN A 397 -5.68 -6.64 25.25
CA GLN A 397 -6.55 -7.70 24.75
C GLN A 397 -7.99 -7.20 24.66
N ASP A 398 -8.56 -7.24 23.46
CA ASP A 398 -9.96 -6.90 23.21
C ASP A 398 -10.59 -7.86 22.19
N ASN A 399 -11.59 -8.60 22.64
CA ASN A 399 -12.34 -9.59 21.85
C ASN A 399 -13.75 -9.12 21.46
N SER A 400 -14.04 -7.83 21.59
CA SER A 400 -15.37 -7.28 21.36
C SER A 400 -15.77 -7.25 19.88
N LEU A 401 -14.79 -7.02 18.99
CA LEU A 401 -14.99 -7.04 17.55
C LEU A 401 -14.44 -8.36 16.98
N ARG A 402 -15.31 -9.19 16.40
CA ARG A 402 -14.97 -10.53 15.91
C ARG A 402 -15.13 -10.70 14.41
N ASP A 403 -15.87 -9.80 13.76
CA ASP A 403 -16.05 -9.83 12.31
C ASP A 403 -14.82 -9.28 11.58
N PRO A 404 -14.58 -9.68 10.33
CA PRO A 404 -13.56 -9.10 9.48
C PRO A 404 -13.73 -7.59 9.31
N PHE A 405 -12.64 -6.88 9.12
CA PHE A 405 -12.64 -5.47 8.78
C PHE A 405 -12.80 -5.28 7.28
N GLN A 406 -13.46 -4.20 6.86
CA GLN A 406 -13.76 -3.91 5.46
C GLN A 406 -12.77 -2.95 4.83
N GLY A 407 -11.97 -2.27 5.63
CA GLY A 407 -10.99 -1.35 5.09
C GLY A 407 -10.33 -0.48 6.13
N PHE A 408 -9.52 0.41 5.62
CA PHE A 408 -8.75 1.38 6.38
C PHE A 408 -9.35 2.78 6.24
N VAL A 409 -9.26 3.57 7.31
CA VAL A 409 -9.68 4.98 7.33
C VAL A 409 -8.63 5.84 8.01
N MET A 410 -8.43 7.03 7.48
CA MET A 410 -7.61 8.10 8.04
C MET A 410 -8.46 9.36 8.21
N ALA A 411 -8.38 9.98 9.37
CA ALA A 411 -9.06 11.24 9.69
C ALA A 411 -8.07 12.22 10.35
N ASN A 412 -7.95 13.41 9.76
CA ASN A 412 -7.19 14.53 10.31
C ASN A 412 -8.16 15.51 10.97
N HIS A 413 -8.12 15.61 12.30
CA HIS A 413 -8.94 16.52 13.12
C HIS A 413 -8.21 17.81 13.48
N GLY A 414 -7.28 18.23 12.66
CA GLY A 414 -6.43 19.41 12.84
C GLY A 414 -4.96 19.04 12.75
N GLY A 415 -4.17 19.94 12.18
CA GLY A 415 -2.75 19.74 11.96
C GLY A 415 -2.39 19.42 10.51
N ASP A 416 -1.12 19.12 10.31
CA ASP A 416 -0.52 18.86 9.01
C ASP A 416 0.16 17.48 9.08
N TYR A 417 -0.44 16.52 8.43
CA TYR A 417 0.01 15.13 8.46
C TYR A 417 0.26 14.61 7.05
N THR A 418 1.33 13.84 6.92
CA THR A 418 1.68 13.13 5.69
C THR A 418 1.78 11.63 5.96
N LEU A 419 1.02 10.82 5.24
CA LEU A 419 1.12 9.37 5.21
C LEU A 419 1.98 8.97 4.02
N ARG A 420 3.19 8.45 4.27
CA ARG A 420 4.13 8.07 3.21
C ARG A 420 3.86 6.67 2.68
N ARG A 421 3.45 5.77 3.54
CA ARG A 421 3.26 4.36 3.22
C ARG A 421 2.25 3.73 4.14
N ILE A 422 1.48 2.79 3.60
CA ILE A 422 0.65 1.87 4.37
C ILE A 422 0.74 0.45 3.79
N ARG A 423 0.78 -0.53 4.68
CA ARG A 423 0.61 -1.96 4.39
C ARG A 423 -0.34 -2.57 5.41
N LEU A 424 -1.31 -3.33 4.94
CA LEU A 424 -2.26 -4.07 5.76
C LEU A 424 -2.34 -5.51 5.24
N GLU A 425 -2.20 -6.47 6.14
CA GLU A 425 -2.19 -7.90 5.83
C GLU A 425 -2.86 -8.70 6.95
N ASP A 426 -3.34 -9.92 6.59
CA ASP A 426 -3.92 -10.89 7.52
C ASP A 426 -2.86 -11.54 8.42
#